data_a5b99703bc5445005ea8e86e3df57b0e
#
_entry.id   a5b99703bc5445005ea8e86e3df57b0e
#
_cell.length_a   1.000
_cell.length_b   1.000
_cell.length_c   1.000
_cell.angle_alpha   90.00
_cell.angle_beta   90.00
_cell.angle_gamma   90.00
#
_symmetry.space_group_name_H-M   'P 1'
#
loop_
_entity.id
_entity.type
_entity.pdbx_description
1 polymer ?
#
loop_
_entity_poly.entity_id
_entity_poly.type
_entity_poly.pdbx_seq_one_letter_code
_entity_poly.pdbx_strand_id
1 'polypeptide(L)'
;MVLSPTAYNRYGLAIVVPITNQVKGYPFEVPVPAGFATTGVILSDAIKSVDWKARRARFIEIMPAGPLKAVHGHLMLLLSFPKP
;
A
#
# COMPACT_ATOMS: atom_id res chain seq x y z
N MET A 1 -0.60 -2.19 3.37
CA MET A 1 -0.98 -0.78 3.59
C MET A 1 -2.28 -0.47 2.87
N VAL A 2 -3.22 0.16 3.55
CA VAL A 2 -4.52 0.54 2.97
C VAL A 2 -4.39 1.89 2.26
N LEU A 3 -4.85 1.94 1.02
CA LEU A 3 -4.79 3.14 0.17
C LEU A 3 -6.15 3.83 0.04
N SER A 4 -7.24 3.07 0.19
CA SER A 4 -8.58 3.60 -0.01
C SER A 4 -9.13 4.27 1.25
N PRO A 5 -9.99 5.29 1.10
CA PRO A 5 -10.54 6.02 2.24
C PRO A 5 -11.62 5.23 2.97
N THR A 6 -11.88 5.60 4.22
CA THR A 6 -12.91 4.99 5.06
C THR A 6 -14.27 4.97 4.39
N ALA A 7 -14.62 6.02 3.64
CA ALA A 7 -15.89 6.09 2.93
C ALA A 7 -16.09 4.94 1.93
N TYR A 8 -15.00 4.48 1.31
CA TYR A 8 -15.03 3.30 0.45
C TYR A 8 -14.97 2.02 1.27
N ASN A 9 -14.06 1.96 2.25
CA ASN A 9 -13.75 0.74 3.01
C ASN A 9 -14.96 0.21 3.79
N ARG A 10 -15.88 1.08 4.19
CA ARG A 10 -17.07 0.69 4.95
C ARG A 10 -17.98 -0.28 4.18
N TYR A 11 -17.85 -0.38 2.88
CA TYR A 11 -18.63 -1.32 2.06
C TYR A 11 -18.03 -2.75 2.07
N GLY A 12 -16.94 -2.96 2.81
CA GLY A 12 -16.35 -4.28 3.01
C GLY A 12 -15.12 -4.59 2.18
N LEU A 13 -14.78 -3.73 1.21
CA LEU A 13 -13.57 -3.86 0.41
C LEU A 13 -12.57 -2.76 0.77
N ALA A 14 -11.29 -3.02 0.56
CA ALA A 14 -10.24 -2.02 0.67
C ALA A 14 -9.21 -2.23 -0.44
N ILE A 15 -8.70 -1.12 -0.97
CA ILE A 15 -7.60 -1.15 -1.94
C ILE A 15 -6.30 -1.09 -1.15
N VAL A 16 -5.44 -2.08 -1.35
CA VAL A 16 -4.24 -2.26 -0.54
C VAL A 16 -3.01 -2.56 -1.38
N VAL A 17 -1.85 -2.32 -0.78
CA VAL A 17 -0.57 -2.82 -1.27
C VAL A 17 0.11 -3.59 -0.15
N PRO A 18 0.82 -4.70 -0.45
CA PRO A 18 1.47 -5.50 0.57
C PRO A 18 2.77 -4.86 1.06
N ILE A 19 3.18 -5.27 2.26
CA ILE A 19 4.46 -4.92 2.85
C ILE A 19 5.21 -6.21 3.11
N THR A 20 6.49 -6.26 2.74
CA THR A 20 7.33 -7.45 2.89
C THR A 20 8.70 -7.11 3.43
N ASN A 21 9.31 -8.04 4.16
CA ASN A 21 10.70 -7.93 4.57
C ASN A 21 11.68 -8.50 3.53
N GLN A 22 11.18 -9.06 2.44
CA GLN A 22 12.00 -9.54 1.34
C GLN A 22 12.34 -8.39 0.39
N VAL A 23 13.36 -7.64 0.72
CA VAL A 23 13.80 -6.47 -0.05
C VAL A 23 14.61 -6.93 -1.26
N LYS A 24 14.20 -6.54 -2.46
CA LYS A 24 14.85 -6.91 -3.72
C LYS A 24 15.61 -5.76 -4.38
N GLY A 25 15.46 -4.53 -3.87
CA GLY A 25 16.07 -3.33 -4.46
C GLY A 25 15.35 -2.83 -5.71
N TYR A 26 14.12 -3.12 -5.86
CA TYR A 26 13.31 -2.88 -7.03
C TYR A 26 12.69 -1.48 -6.97
N PRO A 27 12.53 -0.78 -8.13
CA PRO A 27 12.21 0.66 -8.12
C PRO A 27 10.88 1.03 -7.48
N PHE A 28 9.90 0.11 -7.42
CA PHE A 28 8.58 0.38 -6.86
C PHE A 28 8.45 -0.03 -5.40
N GLU A 29 9.54 -0.40 -4.75
CA GLU A 29 9.58 -0.62 -3.32
C GLU A 29 9.70 0.71 -2.60
N VAL A 30 8.87 0.91 -1.56
CA VAL A 30 8.93 2.08 -0.70
C VAL A 30 9.30 1.63 0.70
N PRO A 31 10.46 2.05 1.25
CA PRO A 31 10.85 1.63 2.60
C PRO A 31 9.86 2.12 3.66
N VAL A 32 9.55 1.26 4.62
CA VAL A 32 8.84 1.68 5.82
C VAL A 32 9.83 2.43 6.70
N PRO A 33 9.50 3.65 7.17
CA PRO A 33 10.42 4.41 8.04
C PRO A 33 10.70 3.69 9.34
N ALA A 34 11.85 3.98 9.94
CA ALA A 34 12.19 3.48 11.27
C ALA A 34 11.20 4.00 12.32
N GLY A 35 11.00 3.23 13.39
CA GLY A 35 10.14 3.62 14.51
C GLY A 35 8.70 3.13 14.43
N PHE A 36 8.36 2.38 13.38
CA PHE A 36 7.04 1.76 13.24
C PHE A 36 7.09 0.28 13.60
N ALA A 37 5.94 -0.27 14.02
CA ALA A 37 5.84 -1.70 14.31
C ALA A 37 6.02 -2.54 13.05
N THR A 38 5.54 -2.03 11.92
CA THR A 38 5.71 -2.64 10.61
C THR A 38 7.11 -2.36 10.08
N THR A 39 7.75 -3.36 9.49
CA THR A 39 9.10 -3.23 8.91
C THR A 39 9.12 -3.76 7.47
N GLY A 40 10.14 -3.35 6.72
CA GLY A 40 10.36 -3.82 5.37
C GLY A 40 10.06 -2.77 4.31
N VAL A 41 9.55 -3.22 3.17
CA VAL A 41 9.23 -2.36 2.03
C VAL A 41 7.79 -2.56 1.58
N ILE A 42 7.18 -1.48 1.13
CA ILE A 42 5.83 -1.46 0.57
C ILE A 42 5.95 -1.71 -0.94
N LEU A 43 5.21 -2.69 -1.44
CA LEU A 43 5.24 -3.03 -2.86
C LEU A 43 4.16 -2.25 -3.60
N SER A 44 4.51 -1.08 -4.12
CA SER A 44 3.55 -0.15 -4.74
C SER A 44 2.81 -0.74 -5.92
N ASP A 45 3.44 -1.60 -6.70
CA ASP A 45 2.88 -2.18 -7.92
C ASP A 45 2.03 -3.43 -7.70
N ALA A 46 1.99 -3.94 -6.47
CA ALA A 46 1.18 -5.10 -6.12
C ALA A 46 -0.20 -4.71 -5.56
N ILE A 47 -0.78 -3.67 -6.12
CA ILE A 47 -2.09 -3.14 -5.72
C ILE A 47 -3.20 -4.15 -5.98
N LYS A 48 -4.10 -4.30 -5.02
CA LYS A 48 -5.27 -5.17 -5.16
C LYS A 48 -6.40 -4.72 -4.25
N SER A 49 -7.60 -5.19 -4.56
CA SER A 49 -8.78 -5.03 -3.70
C SER A 49 -8.93 -6.28 -2.85
N VAL A 50 -9.21 -6.12 -1.56
CA VAL A 50 -9.41 -7.24 -0.64
C VAL A 50 -10.69 -7.06 0.15
N ASP A 51 -11.35 -8.17 0.46
CA ASP A 51 -12.47 -8.21 1.39
C ASP A 51 -11.91 -8.29 2.81
N TRP A 52 -11.76 -7.13 3.44
CA TRP A 52 -11.10 -7.05 4.74
C TRP A 52 -11.95 -7.64 5.87
N LYS A 53 -13.28 -7.65 5.72
CA LYS A 53 -14.16 -8.26 6.71
C LYS A 53 -14.04 -9.79 6.70
N ALA A 54 -14.09 -10.39 5.50
CA ALA A 54 -13.94 -11.83 5.36
C ALA A 54 -12.57 -12.32 5.81
N ARG A 55 -11.54 -11.52 5.63
CA ARG A 55 -10.17 -11.83 6.05
C ARG A 55 -9.88 -11.49 7.51
N ARG A 56 -10.87 -10.95 8.25
CA ARG A 56 -10.71 -10.54 9.64
C ARG A 56 -9.51 -9.60 9.83
N ALA A 57 -9.37 -8.64 8.95
CA ALA A 57 -8.31 -7.64 9.01
C ALA A 57 -8.42 -6.85 10.32
N ARG A 58 -7.27 -6.50 10.87
CA ARG A 58 -7.19 -5.68 12.09
C ARG A 58 -6.27 -4.50 11.86
N PHE A 59 -6.55 -3.42 12.56
CA PHE A 59 -5.70 -2.24 12.57
C PHE A 59 -4.39 -2.53 13.31
N ILE A 60 -3.27 -2.07 12.75
CA ILE A 60 -1.96 -2.15 13.39
C ILE A 60 -1.47 -0.75 13.74
N GLU A 61 -1.35 0.13 12.75
CA GLU A 61 -0.84 1.48 12.96
C GLU A 61 -1.15 2.35 11.74
N ILE A 62 -1.03 3.67 11.92
CA ILE A 62 -1.19 4.63 10.84
C ILE A 62 0.18 4.88 10.21
N MET A 63 0.28 4.73 8.88
CA MET A 63 1.50 5.05 8.15
C MET A 63 1.56 6.56 7.90
N PRO A 64 2.74 7.20 8.06
CA PRO A 64 2.87 8.64 7.82
C PRO A 64 2.70 9.01 6.35
N ALA A 65 2.54 10.31 6.09
CA ALA A 65 2.25 10.82 4.75
C ALA A 65 3.36 10.54 3.72
N GLY A 66 4.63 10.51 4.15
CA GLY A 66 5.76 10.30 3.25
C GLY A 66 5.67 9.02 2.42
N PRO A 67 5.61 7.83 3.05
CA PRO A 67 5.42 6.57 2.34
C PRO A 67 4.13 6.53 1.53
N LEU A 68 3.04 7.09 2.04
CA LEU A 68 1.77 7.14 1.33
C LEU A 68 1.90 7.92 0.02
N LYS A 69 2.52 9.11 0.07
CA LYS A 69 2.77 9.93 -1.13
C LYS A 69 3.67 9.22 -2.13
N ALA A 70 4.70 8.52 -1.67
CA ALA A 70 5.60 7.77 -2.53
C ALA A 70 4.87 6.65 -3.27
N VAL A 71 4.03 5.89 -2.57
CA VAL A 71 3.20 4.84 -3.19
C VAL A 71 2.22 5.44 -4.20
N HIS A 72 1.54 6.52 -3.86
CA HIS A 72 0.65 7.24 -4.78
C HIS A 72 1.40 7.70 -6.03
N GLY A 73 2.61 8.25 -5.86
CA GLY A 73 3.44 8.68 -6.99
C GLY A 73 3.77 7.52 -7.94
N HIS A 74 4.15 6.38 -7.40
CA HIS A 74 4.39 5.17 -8.18
C HIS A 74 3.14 4.72 -8.94
N LEU A 75 1.98 4.70 -8.25
CA LEU A 75 0.73 4.28 -8.86
C LEU A 75 0.27 5.23 -9.96
N MET A 76 0.43 6.53 -9.77
CA MET A 76 0.11 7.50 -10.82
C MET A 76 0.95 7.26 -12.07
N LEU A 77 2.22 6.93 -11.90
CA LEU A 77 3.11 6.61 -12.99
C LEU A 77 2.69 5.32 -13.71
N LEU A 78 2.35 4.28 -12.94
CA LEU A 78 1.98 2.97 -13.48
C LEU A 78 0.59 2.96 -14.11
N LEU A 79 -0.32 3.82 -13.64
CA LEU A 79 -1.70 3.90 -14.12
C LEU A 79 -1.91 4.98 -15.16
N SER A 80 -0.84 5.66 -15.59
CA SER A 80 -0.92 6.58 -16.73
C SER A 80 -1.22 5.82 -18.01
N PHE A 81 -1.79 6.53 -19.00
CA PHE A 81 -2.09 5.90 -20.28
C PHE A 81 -0.83 5.28 -20.88
N PRO A 82 -0.90 4.03 -21.35
CA PRO A 82 0.25 3.39 -21.97
C PRO A 82 0.67 4.13 -23.23
N LYS A 83 1.98 4.25 -23.41
CA LYS A 83 2.56 4.80 -24.63
C LYS A 83 2.97 3.64 -25.53
N PRO A 84 2.75 3.77 -26.84
CA PRO A 84 3.18 2.75 -27.79
C PRO A 84 4.69 2.59 -27.84
#